data_b1c650b688568b722633f63e07b4b646
#
_entry.id   b1c650b688568b722633f63e07b4b646
#
_cell.length_a   1.000
_cell.length_b   1.000
_cell.length_c   1.000
_cell.angle_alpha   90.00
_cell.angle_beta   90.00
_cell.angle_gamma   90.00
#
_symmetry.space_group_name_H-M   'P 1'
#
loop_
_entity.id
_entity.type
_entity.pdbx_description
1 polymer ?
#
loop_
_entity_poly.entity_id
_entity_poly.type
_entity_poly.pdbx_seq_one_letter_code
_entity_poly.pdbx_strand_id
1 'polypeptide(L)'
;TLNIAVIGAGTMAQSVHLPVLRRRWDRFILSAVVDHSPRRLRESSQNWGVPEERRFESVADLVSAVRAKRVEVDAVVLSTDGLHVDDLLALLRRGIPALVEPPLGFSAEEVARIVDFERMTGRRLVMMAYPQQYDAVVEEITERIATRDLRLLSHDVLMPAAQPLFGHAKVTASAYDLPGDTRTQRRKDMQAAVEAGTGEGATQRDRDLYVKGLLTGVAHQAAMLEAIYGPIGQVRFVRHWPKGVIPGSIEVLAELAGGAPVRLMWHYLPFAPEYVETVEVLSARRRLVADVKAPSHGDSRSTLTAREKKSGAVIEETVTANTGSAEAMWQAFHAFVEKGTEPLAGPADELRRVELMRSVLASIVEADGRTLDPEPEPELESELESDSEEPAEPAERAEPGETVEPMGAAAPAETVESAEPVEPVATVKPTEPAEAVETVGPVEPVEAAAASAPPEQGSAEDPRQTEMSANTQAAESPVGLQEPGAESIGPMTVSVDAAQPQADGDAQTNTDVQNAAGPQADVNAWAEMDAKSDAEQQIDGDEHRTPGA
;
A
#
# COMPACT_ATOMS: atom_id res chain seq x y z
N THR A 1 -21.47 13.65 14.37
CA THR A 1 -21.33 12.18 14.30
C THR A 1 -21.70 11.72 12.90
N LEU A 2 -20.85 10.91 12.26
CA LEU A 2 -21.05 10.42 10.89
C LEU A 2 -21.64 9.02 10.87
N ASN A 3 -22.63 8.81 10.03
CA ASN A 3 -23.19 7.50 9.69
C ASN A 3 -22.31 6.83 8.64
N ILE A 4 -21.61 5.76 9.02
CA ILE A 4 -20.64 5.07 8.17
C ILE A 4 -21.22 3.75 7.67
N ALA A 5 -21.17 3.52 6.36
CA ALA A 5 -21.36 2.19 5.79
C ALA A 5 -20.02 1.52 5.51
N VAL A 6 -19.88 0.26 5.89
CA VAL A 6 -18.69 -0.57 5.62
C VAL A 6 -18.99 -1.46 4.42
N ILE A 7 -18.18 -1.32 3.37
CA ILE A 7 -18.29 -2.08 2.11
C ILE A 7 -17.10 -3.02 2.03
N GLY A 8 -17.38 -4.32 2.05
CA GLY A 8 -16.40 -5.37 2.25
C GLY A 8 -16.16 -5.63 3.74
N ALA A 9 -16.76 -6.70 4.27
CA ALA A 9 -16.58 -7.12 5.66
C ALA A 9 -15.43 -8.15 5.81
N GLY A 10 -14.34 -7.93 5.05
CA GLY A 10 -13.13 -8.74 5.06
C GLY A 10 -12.25 -8.50 6.27
N THR A 11 -11.00 -8.93 6.16
CA THR A 11 -10.02 -8.88 7.25
C THR A 11 -9.75 -7.47 7.74
N MET A 12 -9.45 -6.53 6.84
CA MET A 12 -9.14 -5.15 7.23
C MET A 12 -10.36 -4.48 7.87
N ALA A 13 -11.56 -4.71 7.34
CA ALA A 13 -12.78 -4.22 7.97
C ALA A 13 -12.92 -4.72 9.41
N GLN A 14 -12.75 -6.03 9.66
CA GLN A 14 -12.97 -6.65 10.96
C GLN A 14 -11.82 -6.41 11.95
N SER A 15 -10.59 -6.25 11.50
CA SER A 15 -9.42 -6.07 12.37
C SER A 15 -9.00 -4.62 12.59
N VAL A 16 -9.33 -3.71 11.67
CA VAL A 16 -8.92 -2.30 11.72
C VAL A 16 -10.11 -1.36 11.82
N HIS A 17 -10.99 -1.35 10.80
CA HIS A 17 -12.03 -0.31 10.70
C HIS A 17 -13.14 -0.46 11.74
N LEU A 18 -13.77 -1.61 11.83
CA LEU A 18 -14.88 -1.84 12.76
C LEU A 18 -14.47 -1.67 14.25
N PRO A 19 -13.27 -2.11 14.69
CA PRO A 19 -12.78 -1.79 16.03
C PRO A 19 -12.63 -0.30 16.30
N VAL A 20 -12.11 0.48 15.33
CA VAL A 20 -11.99 1.94 15.47
C VAL A 20 -13.37 2.59 15.54
N LEU A 21 -14.29 2.25 14.65
CA LEU A 21 -15.66 2.78 14.67
C LEU A 21 -16.35 2.54 16.02
N ARG A 22 -16.17 1.35 16.61
CA ARG A 22 -16.70 1.03 17.93
C ARG A 22 -16.05 1.86 19.05
N ARG A 23 -14.72 2.01 19.04
CA ARG A 23 -14.02 2.85 20.06
C ARG A 23 -14.39 4.32 19.95
N ARG A 24 -14.64 4.81 18.72
CA ARG A 24 -14.97 6.20 18.44
C ARG A 24 -16.45 6.41 18.16
N TRP A 25 -17.31 5.71 18.93
CA TRP A 25 -18.78 5.88 18.87
C TRP A 25 -19.23 7.33 19.10
N ASP A 26 -18.40 8.15 19.72
CA ASP A 26 -18.58 9.59 19.89
C ASP A 26 -18.62 10.34 18.55
N ARG A 27 -17.99 9.79 17.51
CA ARG A 27 -17.83 10.40 16.18
C ARG A 27 -18.49 9.61 15.05
N PHE A 28 -18.65 8.30 15.23
CA PHE A 28 -19.08 7.41 14.17
C PHE A 28 -20.21 6.47 14.64
N ILE A 29 -21.13 6.24 13.74
CA ILE A 29 -22.18 5.23 13.86
C ILE A 29 -22.04 4.26 12.70
N LEU A 30 -21.93 2.96 12.98
CA LEU A 30 -21.99 1.94 11.95
C LEU A 30 -23.43 1.81 11.46
N SER A 31 -23.74 2.38 10.30
CA SER A 31 -25.10 2.49 9.78
C SER A 31 -25.49 1.35 8.86
N ALA A 32 -24.53 0.75 8.14
CA ALA A 32 -24.78 -0.37 7.23
C ALA A 32 -23.51 -1.20 6.99
N VAL A 33 -23.71 -2.44 6.55
CA VAL A 33 -22.63 -3.33 6.06
C VAL A 33 -23.04 -3.89 4.71
N VAL A 34 -22.07 -3.92 3.79
CA VAL A 34 -22.20 -4.52 2.45
C VAL A 34 -21.15 -5.61 2.29
N ASP A 35 -21.57 -6.80 1.88
CA ASP A 35 -20.63 -7.88 1.50
C ASP A 35 -21.31 -8.87 0.56
N HIS A 36 -20.58 -9.31 -0.47
CA HIS A 36 -21.10 -10.29 -1.44
C HIS A 36 -21.28 -11.70 -0.84
N SER A 37 -20.52 -12.05 0.22
CA SER A 37 -20.67 -13.32 0.93
C SER A 37 -21.85 -13.22 1.91
N PRO A 38 -22.94 -13.95 1.71
CA PRO A 38 -24.07 -13.96 2.63
C PRO A 38 -23.67 -14.39 4.05
N ARG A 39 -22.74 -15.33 4.17
CA ARG A 39 -22.21 -15.80 5.45
C ARG A 39 -21.43 -14.70 6.15
N ARG A 40 -20.45 -14.11 5.47
CA ARG A 40 -19.59 -13.06 6.04
C ARG A 40 -20.43 -11.82 6.40
N LEU A 41 -21.36 -11.43 5.53
CA LEU A 41 -22.32 -10.36 5.78
C LEU A 41 -23.13 -10.62 7.05
N ARG A 42 -23.69 -11.83 7.21
CA ARG A 42 -24.49 -12.19 8.38
C ARG A 42 -23.65 -12.22 9.65
N GLU A 43 -22.55 -12.98 9.66
CA GLU A 43 -21.72 -13.18 10.85
C GLU A 43 -21.05 -11.88 11.30
N SER A 44 -20.46 -11.13 10.38
CA SER A 44 -19.87 -9.82 10.69
C SER A 44 -20.92 -8.85 11.24
N SER A 45 -22.07 -8.74 10.57
CA SER A 45 -23.15 -7.85 11.03
C SER A 45 -23.67 -8.22 12.42
N GLN A 46 -23.79 -9.52 12.73
CA GLN A 46 -24.18 -9.97 14.07
C GLN A 46 -23.16 -9.58 15.12
N ASN A 47 -21.87 -9.80 14.84
CA ASN A 47 -20.78 -9.48 15.76
C ASN A 47 -20.68 -7.98 16.06
N TRP A 48 -21.09 -7.14 15.13
CA TRP A 48 -21.00 -5.68 15.22
C TRP A 48 -22.36 -5.00 15.47
N GLY A 49 -23.42 -5.77 15.66
CA GLY A 49 -24.74 -5.25 16.04
C GLY A 49 -25.50 -4.53 14.92
N VAL A 50 -25.22 -4.88 13.66
CA VAL A 50 -25.93 -4.31 12.50
C VAL A 50 -27.20 -5.11 12.24
N PRO A 51 -28.39 -4.48 12.30
CA PRO A 51 -29.68 -5.16 12.09
C PRO A 51 -29.85 -5.58 10.62
N GLU A 52 -30.73 -6.54 10.39
CA GLU A 52 -30.88 -7.18 9.08
C GLU A 52 -31.25 -6.20 7.96
N GLU A 53 -32.11 -5.24 8.24
CA GLU A 53 -32.56 -4.21 7.29
C GLU A 53 -31.46 -3.23 6.86
N ARG A 54 -30.27 -3.30 7.48
CA ARG A 54 -29.09 -2.50 7.17
C ARG A 54 -27.93 -3.33 6.59
N ARG A 55 -28.23 -4.55 6.15
CA ARG A 55 -27.30 -5.46 5.49
C ARG A 55 -27.59 -5.51 4.01
N PHE A 56 -26.59 -5.34 3.18
CA PHE A 56 -26.74 -5.29 1.73
C PHE A 56 -25.74 -6.25 1.06
N GLU A 57 -26.17 -6.91 0.00
CA GLU A 57 -25.32 -7.83 -0.76
C GLU A 57 -24.49 -7.09 -1.83
N SER A 58 -24.91 -5.87 -2.19
CA SER A 58 -24.22 -5.06 -3.20
C SER A 58 -24.25 -3.56 -2.86
N VAL A 59 -23.30 -2.81 -3.45
CA VAL A 59 -23.27 -1.35 -3.39
C VAL A 59 -24.52 -0.75 -4.06
N ALA A 60 -25.03 -1.38 -5.13
CA ALA A 60 -26.24 -0.93 -5.81
C ALA A 60 -27.47 -0.97 -4.88
N ASP A 61 -27.58 -2.02 -4.03
CA ASP A 61 -28.66 -2.13 -3.04
C ASP A 61 -28.54 -1.07 -1.95
N LEU A 62 -27.32 -0.84 -1.44
CA LEU A 62 -27.04 0.25 -0.50
C LEU A 62 -27.44 1.60 -1.09
N VAL A 63 -26.97 1.93 -2.30
CA VAL A 63 -27.29 3.19 -3.00
C VAL A 63 -28.81 3.34 -3.19
N SER A 64 -29.51 2.26 -3.53
CA SER A 64 -30.98 2.24 -3.65
C SER A 64 -31.67 2.51 -2.31
N ALA A 65 -31.15 1.93 -1.21
CA ALA A 65 -31.66 2.15 0.14
C ALA A 65 -31.44 3.59 0.63
N VAL A 66 -30.28 4.17 0.37
CA VAL A 66 -29.97 5.58 0.66
C VAL A 66 -30.89 6.50 -0.14
N ARG A 67 -31.10 6.23 -1.44
CA ARG A 67 -32.01 7.00 -2.28
C ARG A 67 -33.48 6.96 -1.76
N ALA A 68 -33.89 5.80 -1.28
CA ALA A 68 -35.20 5.58 -0.70
C ALA A 68 -35.31 6.09 0.75
N LYS A 69 -34.28 6.69 1.32
CA LYS A 69 -34.17 7.15 2.72
C LYS A 69 -34.46 6.05 3.75
N ARG A 70 -34.15 4.79 3.42
CA ARG A 70 -34.25 3.66 4.35
C ARG A 70 -33.05 3.54 5.27
N VAL A 71 -31.90 4.07 4.84
CA VAL A 71 -30.67 4.14 5.61
C VAL A 71 -30.01 5.50 5.38
N GLU A 72 -29.43 6.06 6.43
CA GLU A 72 -28.61 7.27 6.38
C GLU A 72 -27.15 6.88 6.31
N VAL A 73 -26.44 7.44 5.33
CA VAL A 73 -25.01 7.23 5.12
C VAL A 73 -24.37 8.57 4.77
N ASP A 74 -23.49 9.02 5.64
CA ASP A 74 -22.74 10.28 5.44
C ASP A 74 -21.43 10.02 4.71
N ALA A 75 -20.80 8.84 4.95
CA ALA A 75 -19.59 8.41 4.28
C ALA A 75 -19.47 6.88 4.30
N VAL A 76 -18.56 6.35 3.49
CA VAL A 76 -18.29 4.91 3.41
C VAL A 76 -16.82 4.60 3.63
N VAL A 77 -16.52 3.36 4.04
CA VAL A 77 -15.21 2.74 3.86
C VAL A 77 -15.34 1.60 2.89
N LEU A 78 -14.51 1.60 1.83
CA LEU A 78 -14.34 0.48 0.90
C LEU A 78 -13.14 -0.34 1.35
N SER A 79 -13.43 -1.55 1.82
CA SER A 79 -12.44 -2.53 2.29
C SER A 79 -12.59 -3.83 1.50
N THR A 80 -12.51 -3.71 0.18
CA THR A 80 -12.68 -4.78 -0.79
C THR A 80 -11.34 -5.14 -1.45
N ASP A 81 -11.36 -6.06 -2.40
CA ASP A 81 -10.18 -6.66 -3.04
C ASP A 81 -9.57 -5.84 -4.20
N GLY A 82 -9.96 -4.56 -4.35
CA GLY A 82 -9.45 -3.69 -5.41
C GLY A 82 -10.30 -3.66 -6.69
N LEU A 83 -11.21 -4.59 -6.90
CA LEU A 83 -12.22 -4.53 -7.98
C LEU A 83 -13.43 -3.69 -7.54
N HIS A 84 -13.20 -2.40 -7.32
CA HIS A 84 -14.22 -1.54 -6.73
C HIS A 84 -14.40 -0.17 -7.39
N VAL A 85 -13.71 0.10 -8.49
CA VAL A 85 -13.76 1.42 -9.14
C VAL A 85 -15.18 1.79 -9.59
N ASP A 86 -15.95 0.85 -10.13
CA ASP A 86 -17.32 1.10 -10.57
C ASP A 86 -18.28 1.35 -9.39
N ASP A 87 -18.13 0.58 -8.31
CA ASP A 87 -18.87 0.75 -7.07
C ASP A 87 -18.54 2.11 -6.43
N LEU A 88 -17.25 2.46 -6.39
CA LEU A 88 -16.80 3.76 -5.90
C LEU A 88 -17.43 4.90 -6.72
N LEU A 89 -17.39 4.84 -8.05
CA LEU A 89 -18.02 5.84 -8.91
C LEU A 89 -19.54 5.96 -8.66
N ALA A 90 -20.23 4.85 -8.37
CA ALA A 90 -21.65 4.87 -8.05
C ALA A 90 -21.91 5.66 -6.75
N LEU A 91 -21.06 5.53 -5.75
CA LEU A 91 -21.11 6.26 -4.47
C LEU A 91 -20.77 7.76 -4.67
N LEU A 92 -19.67 8.04 -5.39
CA LEU A 92 -19.21 9.40 -5.64
C LEU A 92 -20.23 10.24 -6.43
N ARG A 93 -20.94 9.62 -7.40
CA ARG A 93 -22.06 10.26 -8.12
C ARG A 93 -23.21 10.67 -7.19
N ARG A 94 -23.33 10.06 -6.01
CA ARG A 94 -24.26 10.45 -4.95
C ARG A 94 -23.70 11.49 -4.01
N GLY A 95 -22.42 11.83 -4.18
CA GLY A 95 -21.72 12.75 -3.31
C GLY A 95 -21.36 12.16 -1.96
N ILE A 96 -21.27 10.84 -1.85
CA ILE A 96 -20.89 10.13 -0.63
C ILE A 96 -19.37 10.03 -0.59
N PRO A 97 -18.70 10.65 0.39
CA PRO A 97 -17.26 10.52 0.57
C PRO A 97 -16.86 9.10 0.94
N ALA A 98 -15.67 8.68 0.51
CA ALA A 98 -15.15 7.34 0.73
C ALA A 98 -13.74 7.34 1.30
N LEU A 99 -13.51 6.52 2.33
CA LEU A 99 -12.21 6.03 2.74
C LEU A 99 -11.97 4.71 2.00
N VAL A 100 -10.90 4.62 1.20
CA VAL A 100 -10.70 3.49 0.29
C VAL A 100 -9.40 2.76 0.63
N GLU A 101 -9.49 1.46 0.92
CA GLU A 101 -8.32 0.60 1.09
C GLU A 101 -7.56 0.44 -0.23
N PRO A 102 -6.22 0.52 -0.22
CA PRO A 102 -5.41 0.27 -1.40
C PRO A 102 -5.42 -1.23 -1.80
N PRO A 103 -5.23 -1.51 -3.10
CA PRO A 103 -5.09 -0.56 -4.21
C PRO A 103 -6.43 0.03 -4.63
N LEU A 104 -6.44 1.30 -5.07
CA LEU A 104 -7.65 1.93 -5.64
C LEU A 104 -8.07 1.27 -6.96
N GLY A 105 -7.13 0.71 -7.69
CA GLY A 105 -7.25 -0.06 -8.91
C GLY A 105 -5.91 -0.72 -9.23
N PHE A 106 -5.90 -1.63 -10.19
CA PHE A 106 -4.70 -2.37 -10.58
C PHE A 106 -3.92 -1.71 -11.71
N SER A 107 -4.55 -0.78 -12.43
CA SER A 107 -3.93 -0.05 -13.55
C SER A 107 -4.05 1.46 -13.38
N ALA A 108 -3.15 2.20 -14.03
CA ALA A 108 -3.23 3.66 -14.09
C ALA A 108 -4.55 4.13 -14.74
N GLU A 109 -5.05 3.40 -15.74
CA GLU A 109 -6.31 3.71 -16.42
C GLU A 109 -7.51 3.61 -15.47
N GLU A 110 -7.59 2.55 -14.66
CA GLU A 110 -8.66 2.40 -13.67
C GLU A 110 -8.65 3.54 -12.66
N VAL A 111 -7.48 3.85 -12.09
CA VAL A 111 -7.31 4.93 -11.10
C VAL A 111 -7.60 6.30 -11.71
N ALA A 112 -7.17 6.54 -12.96
CA ALA A 112 -7.43 7.78 -13.67
C ALA A 112 -8.93 8.10 -13.79
N ARG A 113 -9.81 7.10 -13.87
CA ARG A 113 -11.28 7.30 -13.90
C ARG A 113 -11.78 8.02 -12.64
N ILE A 114 -11.19 7.75 -11.50
CA ILE A 114 -11.55 8.43 -10.24
C ILE A 114 -10.94 9.84 -10.18
N VAL A 115 -9.68 9.98 -10.59
CA VAL A 115 -9.01 11.28 -10.70
C VAL A 115 -9.80 12.21 -11.62
N ASP A 116 -10.22 11.72 -12.79
CA ASP A 116 -11.00 12.48 -13.75
C ASP A 116 -12.39 12.86 -13.20
N PHE A 117 -13.03 11.96 -12.46
CA PHE A 117 -14.30 12.27 -11.82
C PHE A 117 -14.17 13.43 -10.83
N GLU A 118 -13.16 13.41 -9.95
CA GLU A 118 -12.92 14.50 -8.99
C GLU A 118 -12.57 15.81 -9.72
N ARG A 119 -11.72 15.73 -10.75
CA ARG A 119 -11.36 16.89 -11.57
C ARG A 119 -12.57 17.51 -12.28
N MET A 120 -13.43 16.69 -12.90
CA MET A 120 -14.60 17.17 -13.63
C MET A 120 -15.68 17.75 -12.71
N THR A 121 -15.82 17.19 -11.51
CA THR A 121 -16.84 17.64 -10.54
C THR A 121 -16.34 18.76 -9.64
N GLY A 122 -15.03 18.97 -9.56
CA GLY A 122 -14.39 19.89 -8.60
C GLY A 122 -14.58 19.46 -7.14
N ARG A 123 -14.94 18.19 -6.89
CA ARG A 123 -15.23 17.67 -5.56
C ARG A 123 -14.20 16.63 -5.17
N ARG A 124 -13.53 16.83 -4.04
CA ARG A 124 -12.68 15.81 -3.42
C ARG A 124 -13.54 14.95 -2.51
N LEU A 125 -13.69 13.68 -2.84
CA LEU A 125 -14.58 12.76 -2.15
C LEU A 125 -13.87 11.46 -1.73
N VAL A 126 -12.61 11.29 -2.11
CA VAL A 126 -11.85 10.07 -1.83
C VAL A 126 -10.63 10.38 -0.96
N MET A 127 -10.48 9.63 0.12
CA MET A 127 -9.30 9.55 0.96
C MET A 127 -8.77 8.12 0.92
N MET A 128 -7.47 7.95 0.65
CA MET A 128 -6.84 6.63 0.66
C MET A 128 -6.53 6.17 2.08
N ALA A 129 -6.76 4.89 2.36
CA ALA A 129 -6.57 4.30 3.68
C ALA A 129 -5.13 3.80 3.87
N TYR A 130 -4.21 4.71 4.13
CA TYR A 130 -2.83 4.42 4.52
C TYR A 130 -2.59 4.84 5.98
N PRO A 131 -2.96 4.01 6.96
CA PRO A 131 -2.94 4.40 8.37
C PRO A 131 -1.59 4.95 8.85
N GLN A 132 -0.48 4.34 8.41
CA GLN A 132 0.86 4.74 8.85
C GLN A 132 1.22 6.18 8.48
N GLN A 133 0.61 6.76 7.43
CA GLN A 133 0.80 8.18 7.09
C GLN A 133 0.33 9.12 8.20
N TYR A 134 -0.63 8.68 9.00
CA TYR A 134 -1.27 9.46 10.07
C TYR A 134 -0.68 9.15 11.45
N ASP A 135 0.37 8.33 11.52
CA ASP A 135 1.05 8.08 12.77
C ASP A 135 1.81 9.33 13.24
N ALA A 136 1.72 9.64 14.54
CA ALA A 136 2.36 10.82 15.11
C ALA A 136 3.89 10.83 14.91
N VAL A 137 4.52 9.67 14.78
CA VAL A 137 5.97 9.59 14.52
C VAL A 137 6.36 10.17 13.14
N VAL A 138 5.43 10.20 12.17
CA VAL A 138 5.66 10.78 10.84
C VAL A 138 5.88 12.30 10.95
N GLU A 139 5.01 12.98 11.68
CA GLU A 139 5.12 14.42 11.94
C GLU A 139 6.43 14.74 12.68
N GLU A 140 6.73 13.99 13.74
CA GLU A 140 7.96 14.12 14.53
C GLU A 140 9.24 13.95 13.69
N ILE A 141 9.27 13.05 12.72
CA ILE A 141 10.42 12.89 11.80
C ILE A 141 10.64 14.17 11.00
N THR A 142 9.58 14.70 10.40
CA THR A 142 9.63 15.89 9.54
C THR A 142 10.11 17.12 10.32
N GLU A 143 9.68 17.27 11.55
CA GLU A 143 10.09 18.39 12.42
C GLU A 143 11.56 18.32 12.83
N ARG A 144 12.11 17.11 12.98
CA ARG A 144 13.48 16.89 13.48
C ARG A 144 14.56 16.94 12.42
N ILE A 145 14.27 16.48 11.19
CA ILE A 145 15.20 16.51 10.06
C ILE A 145 14.47 17.06 8.84
N ALA A 146 14.85 18.26 8.40
CA ALA A 146 14.31 18.85 7.19
C ALA A 146 14.84 18.12 5.94
N THR A 147 14.07 18.11 4.84
CA THR A 147 14.44 17.46 3.56
C THR A 147 15.83 17.83 3.06
N ARG A 148 16.24 19.10 3.19
CA ARG A 148 17.58 19.59 2.77
C ARG A 148 18.73 18.97 3.56
N ASP A 149 18.48 18.47 4.78
CA ASP A 149 19.49 17.89 5.67
C ASP A 149 19.53 16.36 5.58
N LEU A 150 18.62 15.79 4.81
CA LEU A 150 18.45 14.35 4.64
C LEU A 150 19.67 13.74 3.91
N ARG A 151 20.22 12.65 4.46
CA ARG A 151 21.31 11.89 3.88
C ARG A 151 20.86 10.51 3.41
N LEU A 152 19.94 9.91 4.11
CA LEU A 152 19.33 8.62 3.76
C LEU A 152 18.01 8.50 4.48
N LEU A 153 17.04 7.94 3.78
CA LEU A 153 15.78 7.45 4.32
C LEU A 153 15.70 5.95 4.02
N SER A 154 15.65 5.12 5.04
CA SER A 154 15.48 3.66 4.92
C SER A 154 14.17 3.25 5.57
N HIS A 155 13.41 2.38 4.89
CA HIS A 155 12.16 1.84 5.41
C HIS A 155 12.17 0.31 5.21
N ASP A 156 12.23 -0.41 6.31
CA ASP A 156 12.35 -1.86 6.34
C ASP A 156 11.08 -2.47 6.95
N VAL A 157 10.48 -3.46 6.28
CA VAL A 157 9.28 -4.19 6.73
C VAL A 157 9.53 -5.68 6.73
N LEU A 158 9.25 -6.33 7.85
CA LEU A 158 9.15 -7.78 8.00
C LEU A 158 7.67 -8.14 8.12
N MET A 159 7.11 -8.70 7.05
CA MET A 159 5.70 -9.08 6.97
C MET A 159 5.57 -10.58 7.30
N PRO A 160 4.99 -10.95 8.45
CA PRO A 160 4.71 -12.34 8.79
C PRO A 160 3.49 -12.87 8.02
N ALA A 161 3.15 -14.14 8.23
CA ALA A 161 1.82 -14.62 7.91
C ALA A 161 0.74 -13.88 8.71
N ALA A 162 -0.50 -14.10 8.32
CA ALA A 162 -1.62 -13.33 8.84
C ALA A 162 -1.89 -13.51 10.35
N GLN A 163 -1.52 -14.66 10.93
CA GLN A 163 -1.85 -14.96 12.32
C GLN A 163 -1.27 -13.96 13.33
N PRO A 164 0.02 -13.58 13.27
CA PRO A 164 0.57 -12.54 14.15
C PRO A 164 -0.10 -11.17 14.03
N LEU A 165 -0.62 -10.85 12.84
CA LEU A 165 -1.26 -9.55 12.58
C LEU A 165 -2.72 -9.49 13.00
N PHE A 166 -3.48 -10.56 12.80
CA PHE A 166 -4.94 -10.54 12.83
C PHE A 166 -5.56 -11.63 13.69
N GLY A 167 -4.78 -12.58 14.22
CA GLY A 167 -5.30 -13.69 15.00
C GLY A 167 -6.12 -13.26 16.24
N HIS A 168 -5.80 -12.10 16.81
CA HIS A 168 -6.54 -11.52 17.93
C HIS A 168 -7.96 -11.03 17.54
N ALA A 169 -8.18 -10.67 16.28
CA ALA A 169 -9.44 -10.11 15.79
C ALA A 169 -10.53 -11.17 15.53
N LYS A 170 -10.18 -12.47 15.54
CA LYS A 170 -11.11 -13.58 15.26
C LYS A 170 -11.94 -13.34 13.98
N VAL A 171 -11.26 -12.96 12.91
CA VAL A 171 -11.89 -12.60 11.65
C VAL A 171 -12.67 -13.78 11.08
N THR A 172 -13.91 -13.54 10.66
CA THR A 172 -14.67 -14.52 9.88
C THR A 172 -13.97 -14.77 8.56
N ALA A 173 -13.51 -16.01 8.35
CA ALA A 173 -12.75 -16.37 7.16
C ALA A 173 -13.61 -16.35 5.89
N SER A 174 -12.93 -16.42 4.76
CA SER A 174 -13.35 -16.11 3.40
C SER A 174 -14.68 -16.67 2.91
N ALA A 175 -15.13 -16.07 1.83
CA ALA A 175 -16.39 -16.23 1.11
C ALA A 175 -16.45 -17.49 0.23
N TYR A 176 -16.29 -18.70 0.78
CA TYR A 176 -16.51 -19.93 0.01
C TYR A 176 -18.00 -20.23 -0.28
N ASP A 177 -18.90 -19.42 0.22
CA ASP A 177 -20.33 -19.53 0.04
C ASP A 177 -20.85 -18.79 -1.23
N LEU A 178 -19.95 -18.13 -1.98
CA LEU A 178 -20.32 -17.59 -3.28
C LEU A 178 -20.59 -18.70 -4.30
N PRO A 179 -21.62 -18.54 -5.16
CA PRO A 179 -21.86 -19.46 -6.28
C PRO A 179 -20.62 -19.62 -7.17
N GLY A 180 -20.41 -20.82 -7.72
CA GLY A 180 -19.26 -21.15 -8.55
C GLY A 180 -19.07 -20.19 -9.74
N ASP A 181 -20.15 -19.86 -10.43
CA ASP A 181 -20.12 -18.94 -11.55
C ASP A 181 -19.68 -17.53 -11.14
N THR A 182 -20.18 -17.04 -10.00
CA THR A 182 -19.78 -15.73 -9.44
C THR A 182 -18.30 -15.71 -9.10
N ARG A 183 -17.77 -16.77 -8.48
CA ARG A 183 -16.34 -16.89 -8.16
C ARG A 183 -15.50 -16.90 -9.45
N THR A 184 -15.91 -17.66 -10.45
CA THR A 184 -15.22 -17.74 -11.74
C THR A 184 -15.21 -16.39 -12.45
N GLN A 185 -16.34 -15.68 -12.45
CA GLN A 185 -16.42 -14.36 -13.08
C GLN A 185 -15.51 -13.35 -12.35
N ARG A 186 -15.57 -13.27 -11.03
CA ARG A 186 -14.67 -12.38 -10.25
C ARG A 186 -13.20 -12.68 -10.49
N ARG A 187 -12.82 -13.97 -10.62
CA ARG A 187 -11.44 -14.35 -10.96
C ARG A 187 -11.03 -13.80 -12.31
N LYS A 188 -11.87 -13.96 -13.34
CA LYS A 188 -11.61 -13.42 -14.69
C LYS A 188 -11.48 -11.90 -14.69
N ASP A 189 -12.38 -11.21 -13.98
CA ASP A 189 -12.38 -9.75 -13.91
C ASP A 189 -11.09 -9.25 -13.22
N MET A 190 -10.69 -9.90 -12.13
CA MET A 190 -9.44 -9.60 -11.45
C MET A 190 -8.24 -9.86 -12.36
N GLN A 191 -8.18 -11.03 -13.00
CA GLN A 191 -7.09 -11.37 -13.89
C GLN A 191 -6.95 -10.34 -15.02
N ALA A 192 -8.05 -9.91 -15.61
CA ALA A 192 -8.07 -8.88 -16.64
C ALA A 192 -7.58 -7.52 -16.10
N ALA A 193 -8.02 -7.13 -14.91
CA ALA A 193 -7.59 -5.87 -14.29
C ALA A 193 -6.09 -5.86 -13.97
N VAL A 194 -5.57 -6.96 -13.44
CA VAL A 194 -4.13 -7.10 -13.16
C VAL A 194 -3.31 -7.14 -14.46
N GLU A 195 -3.82 -7.81 -15.49
CA GLU A 195 -3.18 -7.85 -16.81
C GLU A 195 -3.09 -6.45 -17.44
N ALA A 196 -4.16 -5.67 -17.37
CA ALA A 196 -4.15 -4.28 -17.79
C ALA A 196 -3.13 -3.43 -17.03
N GLY A 197 -2.93 -3.70 -15.73
CA GLY A 197 -1.94 -3.00 -14.90
C GLY A 197 -0.50 -3.41 -15.16
N THR A 198 -0.25 -4.66 -15.53
CA THR A 198 1.11 -5.20 -15.67
C THR A 198 1.61 -5.23 -17.11
N GLY A 199 0.72 -5.33 -18.11
CA GLY A 199 1.08 -5.48 -19.51
C GLY A 199 1.12 -6.93 -19.99
N GLU A 200 1.06 -7.13 -21.33
CA GLU A 200 0.96 -8.44 -21.98
C GLU A 200 2.22 -9.30 -21.77
N GLY A 201 3.40 -8.68 -21.67
CA GLY A 201 4.67 -9.38 -21.46
C GLY A 201 4.88 -9.91 -20.05
N ALA A 202 3.98 -9.60 -19.11
CA ALA A 202 4.04 -10.07 -17.73
C ALA A 202 3.63 -11.55 -17.65
N THR A 203 4.44 -12.38 -16.99
CA THR A 203 4.08 -13.75 -16.64
C THR A 203 3.12 -13.77 -15.43
N GLN A 204 2.50 -14.93 -15.15
CA GLN A 204 1.68 -15.10 -13.94
C GLN A 204 2.48 -14.79 -12.67
N ARG A 205 3.76 -15.19 -12.62
CA ARG A 205 4.66 -14.84 -11.50
C ARG A 205 4.80 -13.33 -11.32
N ASP A 206 4.95 -12.58 -12.41
CA ASP A 206 5.12 -11.13 -12.37
C ASP A 206 3.82 -10.45 -11.91
N ARG A 207 2.66 -10.93 -12.37
CA ARG A 207 1.34 -10.49 -11.93
C ARG A 207 1.12 -10.75 -10.45
N ASP A 208 1.49 -11.94 -9.96
CA ASP A 208 1.42 -12.29 -8.54
C ASP A 208 2.34 -11.41 -7.69
N LEU A 209 3.56 -11.15 -8.15
CA LEU A 209 4.49 -10.24 -7.47
C LEU A 209 3.94 -8.82 -7.42
N TYR A 210 3.34 -8.34 -8.51
CA TYR A 210 2.72 -7.04 -8.58
C TYR A 210 1.64 -6.87 -7.53
N VAL A 211 0.70 -7.80 -7.45
CA VAL A 211 -0.41 -7.73 -6.49
C VAL A 211 0.07 -7.98 -5.07
N LYS A 212 0.75 -9.12 -4.83
CA LYS A 212 1.05 -9.62 -3.47
C LYS A 212 2.26 -8.95 -2.80
N GLY A 213 3.16 -8.37 -3.58
CA GLY A 213 4.38 -7.72 -3.08
C GLY A 213 4.39 -6.22 -3.27
N LEU A 214 4.11 -5.75 -4.49
CA LEU A 214 4.24 -4.33 -4.80
C LEU A 214 3.04 -3.52 -4.34
N LEU A 215 1.83 -3.84 -4.81
CA LEU A 215 0.63 -3.06 -4.45
C LEU A 215 0.23 -3.21 -2.98
N THR A 216 0.37 -4.40 -2.39
CA THR A 216 -0.01 -4.66 -0.99
C THR A 216 1.13 -4.49 0.01
N GLY A 217 2.35 -4.26 -0.44
CA GLY A 217 3.55 -4.12 0.40
C GLY A 217 4.31 -2.82 0.13
N VAL A 218 5.10 -2.79 -0.93
CA VAL A 218 5.99 -1.66 -1.24
C VAL A 218 5.22 -0.34 -1.42
N ALA A 219 3.98 -0.40 -1.95
CA ALA A 219 3.13 0.78 -2.09
C ALA A 219 2.79 1.45 -0.74
N HIS A 220 2.61 0.66 0.33
CA HIS A 220 2.40 1.20 1.69
C HIS A 220 3.65 1.92 2.21
N GLN A 221 4.84 1.34 1.95
CA GLN A 221 6.11 1.99 2.30
C GLN A 221 6.26 3.31 1.54
N ALA A 222 6.00 3.32 0.22
CA ALA A 222 6.05 4.53 -0.59
C ALA A 222 5.06 5.59 -0.08
N ALA A 223 3.82 5.20 0.25
CA ALA A 223 2.81 6.10 0.79
C ALA A 223 3.27 6.77 2.10
N MET A 224 3.85 6.01 3.03
CA MET A 224 4.37 6.57 4.28
C MET A 224 5.52 7.56 4.03
N LEU A 225 6.46 7.23 3.14
CA LEU A 225 7.58 8.11 2.83
C LEU A 225 7.12 9.41 2.15
N GLU A 226 6.10 9.35 1.31
CA GLU A 226 5.49 10.52 0.68
C GLU A 226 4.96 11.50 1.73
N ALA A 227 4.36 11.01 2.82
CA ALA A 227 3.87 11.84 3.92
C ALA A 227 5.01 12.49 4.71
N ILE A 228 6.22 11.87 4.74
CA ILE A 228 7.37 12.40 5.45
C ILE A 228 8.11 13.45 4.62
N TYR A 229 8.47 13.13 3.38
CA TYR A 229 9.38 13.95 2.57
C TYR A 229 8.93 14.17 1.11
N GLY A 230 7.70 13.79 0.78
CA GLY A 230 7.16 13.89 -0.57
C GLY A 230 7.44 12.65 -1.43
N PRO A 231 7.00 12.68 -2.69
CA PRO A 231 6.97 11.50 -3.54
C PRO A 231 8.37 11.01 -3.94
N ILE A 232 8.44 9.70 -4.20
CA ILE A 232 9.60 9.07 -4.83
C ILE A 232 9.67 9.57 -6.27
N GLY A 233 10.83 10.15 -6.64
CA GLY A 233 11.04 10.74 -7.96
C GLY A 233 11.60 9.76 -8.97
N GLN A 234 12.59 8.97 -8.60
CA GLN A 234 13.26 8.04 -9.51
C GLN A 234 13.69 6.75 -8.83
N VAL A 235 13.31 5.62 -9.42
CA VAL A 235 13.84 4.30 -9.07
C VAL A 235 15.22 4.12 -9.72
N ARG A 236 16.23 3.74 -8.93
CA ARG A 236 17.60 3.55 -9.37
C ARG A 236 17.99 2.09 -9.50
N PHE A 237 17.46 1.23 -8.64
CA PHE A 237 17.76 -0.19 -8.61
C PHE A 237 16.63 -0.95 -7.92
N VAL A 238 16.30 -2.12 -8.45
CA VAL A 238 15.34 -3.04 -7.83
C VAL A 238 15.90 -4.44 -7.81
N ARG A 239 15.64 -5.16 -6.72
CA ARG A 239 15.97 -6.57 -6.57
C ARG A 239 14.83 -7.33 -5.94
N HIS A 240 14.50 -8.49 -6.52
CA HIS A 240 13.56 -9.47 -5.95
C HIS A 240 14.26 -10.82 -5.75
N TRP A 241 14.08 -11.45 -4.57
CA TRP A 241 14.64 -12.76 -4.24
C TRP A 241 13.85 -13.47 -3.12
N PRO A 242 13.99 -14.82 -3.01
CA PRO A 242 14.47 -15.72 -4.06
C PRO A 242 13.48 -15.75 -5.23
N LYS A 243 13.98 -15.98 -6.45
CA LYS A 243 13.15 -15.91 -7.68
C LYS A 243 11.93 -16.85 -7.69
N GLY A 244 12.00 -17.98 -6.98
CA GLY A 244 10.91 -18.97 -6.90
C GLY A 244 9.91 -18.71 -5.77
N VAL A 245 10.05 -17.65 -5.00
CA VAL A 245 9.16 -17.32 -3.86
C VAL A 245 8.42 -16.03 -4.14
N ILE A 246 7.09 -16.06 -4.07
CA ILE A 246 6.23 -14.90 -4.26
C ILE A 246 5.40 -14.69 -2.98
N PRO A 247 5.39 -13.50 -2.46
CA PRO A 247 6.08 -12.28 -2.89
C PRO A 247 7.57 -12.21 -2.54
N GLY A 248 8.13 -13.06 -1.67
CA GLY A 248 9.55 -13.09 -1.33
C GLY A 248 10.06 -11.83 -0.65
N SER A 249 11.24 -11.37 -1.06
CA SER A 249 11.88 -10.15 -0.58
C SER A 249 12.10 -9.17 -1.73
N ILE A 250 11.87 -7.89 -1.48
CA ILE A 250 11.97 -6.82 -2.48
C ILE A 250 12.83 -5.70 -1.89
N GLU A 251 13.86 -5.30 -2.62
CA GLU A 251 14.66 -4.11 -2.34
C GLU A 251 14.48 -3.09 -3.46
N VAL A 252 14.21 -1.86 -3.08
CA VAL A 252 14.13 -0.72 -4.00
C VAL A 252 15.08 0.37 -3.52
N LEU A 253 16.02 0.76 -4.37
CA LEU A 253 16.83 1.96 -4.19
C LEU A 253 16.27 3.05 -5.10
N ALA A 254 15.94 4.18 -4.53
CA ALA A 254 15.30 5.28 -5.21
C ALA A 254 15.83 6.64 -4.74
N GLU A 255 15.35 7.69 -5.35
CA GLU A 255 15.57 9.07 -4.92
C GLU A 255 14.23 9.79 -4.77
N LEU A 256 14.10 10.62 -3.74
CA LEU A 256 13.00 11.56 -3.65
C LEU A 256 13.08 12.60 -4.79
N ALA A 257 11.99 13.29 -5.08
CA ALA A 257 11.98 14.36 -6.07
C ALA A 257 13.07 15.44 -5.81
N GLY A 258 13.47 15.63 -4.55
CA GLY A 258 14.59 16.49 -4.15
C GLY A 258 16.00 15.89 -4.26
N GLY A 259 16.16 14.67 -4.79
CA GLY A 259 17.43 13.99 -5.00
C GLY A 259 17.99 13.27 -3.76
N ALA A 260 17.29 13.23 -2.64
CA ALA A 260 17.74 12.50 -1.46
C ALA A 260 17.53 10.98 -1.65
N PRO A 261 18.52 10.14 -1.25
CA PRO A 261 18.44 8.70 -1.45
C PRO A 261 17.44 8.04 -0.51
N VAL A 262 16.70 7.08 -1.07
CA VAL A 262 15.71 6.24 -0.37
C VAL A 262 16.05 4.77 -0.58
N ARG A 263 15.89 3.98 0.48
CA ARG A 263 15.94 2.53 0.43
C ARG A 263 14.66 1.97 1.04
N LEU A 264 13.94 1.16 0.25
CA LEU A 264 12.82 0.35 0.72
C LEU A 264 13.26 -1.11 0.77
N MET A 265 12.96 -1.77 1.87
CA MET A 265 13.19 -3.19 2.05
C MET A 265 11.90 -3.83 2.56
N TRP A 266 11.34 -4.73 1.78
CA TRP A 266 10.13 -5.44 2.16
C TRP A 266 10.36 -6.96 2.09
N HIS A 267 10.03 -7.66 3.17
CA HIS A 267 10.21 -9.09 3.30
C HIS A 267 8.89 -9.74 3.68
N TYR A 268 8.46 -10.73 2.88
CA TYR A 268 7.43 -11.67 3.33
C TYR A 268 8.09 -12.89 3.95
N LEU A 269 7.97 -13.01 5.25
CA LEU A 269 8.54 -14.09 6.05
C LEU A 269 7.41 -14.81 6.81
N PRO A 270 6.74 -15.81 6.19
CA PRO A 270 5.52 -16.40 6.74
C PRO A 270 5.69 -17.04 8.13
N PHE A 271 6.92 -17.38 8.49
CA PHE A 271 7.25 -17.97 9.79
C PHE A 271 7.84 -16.98 10.79
N ALA A 272 7.89 -15.69 10.45
CA ALA A 272 8.29 -14.67 11.40
C ALA A 272 7.27 -14.59 12.54
N PRO A 273 7.74 -14.46 13.81
CA PRO A 273 6.85 -14.45 14.97
C PRO A 273 6.03 -13.17 15.11
N GLU A 274 6.48 -12.09 14.48
CA GLU A 274 5.89 -10.76 14.62
C GLU A 274 6.07 -9.92 13.36
N TYR A 275 5.24 -8.89 13.26
CA TYR A 275 5.41 -7.80 12.30
C TYR A 275 6.43 -6.81 12.82
N VAL A 276 7.36 -6.41 11.95
CA VAL A 276 8.34 -5.36 12.26
C VAL A 276 8.33 -4.34 11.13
N GLU A 277 8.17 -3.07 11.47
CA GLU A 277 8.27 -1.95 10.54
C GLU A 277 9.16 -0.87 11.15
N THR A 278 10.26 -0.55 10.46
CA THR A 278 11.26 0.40 10.94
C THR A 278 11.55 1.45 9.87
N VAL A 279 11.48 2.71 10.26
CA VAL A 279 11.93 3.84 9.42
C VAL A 279 13.15 4.46 10.05
N GLU A 280 14.27 4.47 9.31
CA GLU A 280 15.51 5.13 9.73
C GLU A 280 15.77 6.35 8.86
N VAL A 281 16.03 7.48 9.51
CA VAL A 281 16.35 8.75 8.85
C VAL A 281 17.68 9.28 9.33
N LEU A 282 18.57 9.55 8.38
CA LEU A 282 19.92 10.03 8.67
C LEU A 282 20.13 11.45 8.17
N SER A 283 20.72 12.26 9.01
CA SER A 283 21.34 13.54 8.64
C SER A 283 22.81 13.57 9.06
N ALA A 284 23.54 14.63 8.74
CA ALA A 284 24.91 14.79 9.20
C ALA A 284 25.07 14.84 10.74
N ARG A 285 23.99 15.14 11.46
CA ARG A 285 24.01 15.36 12.93
C ARG A 285 23.12 14.42 13.71
N ARG A 286 22.04 13.92 13.09
CA ARG A 286 20.99 13.16 13.77
C ARG A 286 20.75 11.84 13.08
N ARG A 287 20.43 10.85 13.89
CA ARG A 287 19.84 9.58 13.48
C ARG A 287 18.49 9.45 14.16
N LEU A 288 17.46 9.26 13.36
CA LEU A 288 16.11 8.95 13.83
C LEU A 288 15.79 7.49 13.49
N VAL A 289 15.16 6.80 14.42
CA VAL A 289 14.64 5.44 14.20
C VAL A 289 13.22 5.40 14.72
N ALA A 290 12.26 5.20 13.82
CA ALA A 290 10.87 4.95 14.17
C ALA A 290 10.60 3.44 14.15
N ASP A 291 10.00 2.93 15.23
CA ASP A 291 9.39 1.61 15.31
C ASP A 291 7.88 1.78 15.13
N VAL A 292 7.37 1.40 13.96
CA VAL A 292 5.99 1.64 13.53
C VAL A 292 5.16 0.39 13.83
N LYS A 293 4.00 0.56 14.42
CA LYS A 293 3.14 -0.56 14.81
C LYS A 293 2.08 -0.87 13.77
N ALA A 294 1.75 -2.16 13.63
CA ALA A 294 0.72 -2.59 12.72
C ALA A 294 -0.63 -1.94 13.04
N PRO A 295 -1.36 -1.41 12.03
CA PRO A 295 -2.66 -0.75 12.24
C PRO A 295 -3.72 -1.63 12.92
N SER A 296 -3.63 -2.95 12.75
CA SER A 296 -4.51 -3.93 13.40
C SER A 296 -4.26 -4.07 14.91
N HIS A 297 -3.10 -3.65 15.40
CA HIS A 297 -2.75 -3.65 16.81
C HIS A 297 -3.09 -2.30 17.46
N GLY A 298 -4.37 -1.98 17.51
CA GLY A 298 -4.89 -0.66 17.91
C GLY A 298 -4.47 -0.15 19.29
N ASP A 299 -4.01 -1.02 20.19
CA ASP A 299 -3.49 -0.66 21.51
C ASP A 299 -1.97 -0.45 21.52
N SER A 300 -1.27 -0.84 20.47
CA SER A 300 0.17 -0.60 20.32
C SER A 300 0.42 0.83 19.86
N ARG A 301 1.59 1.36 20.23
CA ARG A 301 2.00 2.73 19.91
C ARG A 301 3.37 2.73 19.26
N SER A 302 3.47 3.45 18.17
CA SER A 302 4.74 3.69 17.48
C SER A 302 5.64 4.57 18.34
N THR A 303 6.96 4.38 18.19
CA THR A 303 7.97 5.17 18.91
C THR A 303 8.99 5.73 17.94
N LEU A 304 9.50 6.92 18.25
CA LEU A 304 10.61 7.55 17.54
C LEU A 304 11.76 7.79 18.49
N THR A 305 12.91 7.19 18.22
CA THR A 305 14.15 7.44 18.95
C THR A 305 15.07 8.35 18.14
N ALA A 306 15.39 9.51 18.69
CA ALA A 306 16.31 10.49 18.11
C ALA A 306 17.65 10.47 18.85
N ARG A 307 18.75 10.30 18.09
CA ARG A 307 20.12 10.36 18.62
C ARG A 307 20.89 11.49 17.96
N GLU A 308 21.49 12.36 18.77
CA GLU A 308 22.36 13.42 18.28
C GLU A 308 23.55 13.65 19.23
N LYS A 309 24.63 14.24 18.70
CA LYS A 309 25.75 14.70 19.52
C LYS A 309 25.60 16.21 19.76
N LYS A 310 25.46 16.61 21.03
CA LYS A 310 25.35 18.01 21.44
C LYS A 310 26.36 18.30 22.55
N SER A 311 27.18 19.35 22.35
CA SER A 311 28.19 19.76 23.32
C SER A 311 29.12 18.64 23.80
N GLY A 312 29.49 17.72 22.90
CA GLY A 312 30.38 16.59 23.22
C GLY A 312 29.69 15.35 23.80
N ALA A 313 28.46 15.46 24.28
CA ALA A 313 27.66 14.35 24.78
C ALA A 313 26.74 13.77 23.70
N VAL A 314 26.43 12.47 23.79
CA VAL A 314 25.37 11.84 22.99
C VAL A 314 24.06 12.02 23.77
N ILE A 315 23.09 12.60 23.11
CA ILE A 315 21.72 12.76 23.61
C ILE A 315 20.85 11.77 22.86
N GLU A 316 20.03 11.03 23.61
CA GLU A 316 18.99 10.16 23.09
C GLU A 316 17.66 10.57 23.68
N GLU A 317 16.67 10.71 22.82
CA GLU A 317 15.29 11.05 23.19
C GLU A 317 14.35 10.07 22.50
N THR A 318 13.36 9.56 23.21
CA THR A 318 12.32 8.70 22.64
C THR A 318 10.96 9.35 22.84
N VAL A 319 10.21 9.47 21.75
CA VAL A 319 8.82 9.94 21.72
C VAL A 319 7.93 8.76 21.39
N THR A 320 6.79 8.65 22.07
CA THR A 320 5.79 7.61 21.81
C THR A 320 4.52 8.26 21.28
N ALA A 321 3.95 7.72 20.22
CA ALA A 321 2.68 8.16 19.68
C ALA A 321 1.57 8.08 20.73
N ASN A 322 0.70 9.08 20.78
CA ASN A 322 -0.39 9.15 21.77
C ASN A 322 -1.62 8.33 21.33
N THR A 323 -1.75 8.03 20.05
CA THR A 323 -2.84 7.23 19.47
C THR A 323 -2.30 6.27 18.43
N GLY A 324 -3.04 5.21 18.09
CA GLY A 324 -2.68 4.30 17.02
C GLY A 324 -2.95 4.92 15.64
N SER A 325 -2.15 4.55 14.65
CA SER A 325 -2.21 5.09 13.28
C SER A 325 -3.60 4.97 12.64
N ALA A 326 -4.28 3.82 12.81
CA ALA A 326 -5.63 3.61 12.27
C ALA A 326 -6.66 4.57 12.91
N GLU A 327 -6.57 4.84 14.20
CA GLU A 327 -7.47 5.78 14.86
C GLU A 327 -7.17 7.22 14.42
N ALA A 328 -5.90 7.59 14.26
CA ALA A 328 -5.50 8.90 13.74
C ALA A 328 -6.01 9.11 12.30
N MET A 329 -5.90 8.09 11.44
CA MET A 329 -6.46 8.11 10.09
C MET A 329 -7.98 8.35 10.11
N TRP A 330 -8.73 7.66 10.96
CA TRP A 330 -10.17 7.85 11.07
C TRP A 330 -10.55 9.24 11.62
N GLN A 331 -9.72 9.83 12.48
CA GLN A 331 -9.90 11.21 12.92
C GLN A 331 -9.68 12.20 11.76
N ALA A 332 -8.66 11.96 10.92
CA ALA A 332 -8.43 12.72 9.70
C ALA A 332 -9.58 12.56 8.70
N PHE A 333 -10.10 11.33 8.52
CA PHE A 333 -11.27 11.09 7.68
C PHE A 333 -12.52 11.82 8.17
N HIS A 334 -12.75 11.86 9.48
CA HIS A 334 -13.83 12.68 10.04
C HIS A 334 -13.65 14.17 9.69
N ALA A 335 -12.43 14.70 9.81
CA ALA A 335 -12.15 16.08 9.45
C ALA A 335 -12.29 16.34 7.94
N PHE A 336 -11.91 15.37 7.10
CA PHE A 336 -12.12 15.42 5.66
C PHE A 336 -13.61 15.54 5.31
N VAL A 337 -14.47 14.70 5.89
CA VAL A 337 -15.90 14.70 5.60
C VAL A 337 -16.62 15.95 6.16
N GLU A 338 -16.34 16.32 7.41
CA GLU A 338 -17.04 17.39 8.11
C GLU A 338 -16.55 18.79 7.74
N LYS A 339 -15.24 18.93 7.46
CA LYS A 339 -14.59 20.24 7.29
C LYS A 339 -13.96 20.44 5.92
N GLY A 340 -13.92 19.41 5.09
CA GLY A 340 -13.22 19.45 3.81
C GLY A 340 -11.69 19.54 3.97
N THR A 341 -11.14 19.08 5.10
CA THR A 341 -9.68 19.03 5.31
C THR A 341 -9.05 18.12 4.26
N GLU A 342 -7.99 18.57 3.59
CA GLU A 342 -7.32 17.80 2.57
C GLU A 342 -6.66 16.54 3.17
N PRO A 343 -6.87 15.34 2.59
CA PRO A 343 -6.24 14.11 3.06
C PRO A 343 -4.78 14.06 2.63
N LEU A 344 -3.96 13.28 3.34
CA LEU A 344 -2.55 13.05 2.98
C LEU A 344 -2.39 12.27 1.67
N ALA A 345 -3.35 11.45 1.31
CA ALA A 345 -3.37 10.73 0.05
C ALA A 345 -4.79 10.67 -0.53
N GLY A 346 -4.92 11.03 -1.81
CA GLY A 346 -6.12 10.92 -2.62
C GLY A 346 -5.86 10.14 -3.92
N PRO A 347 -6.83 10.16 -4.85
CA PRO A 347 -6.72 9.38 -6.10
C PRO A 347 -5.52 9.77 -6.98
N ALA A 348 -5.15 11.05 -7.00
CA ALA A 348 -3.99 11.52 -7.78
C ALA A 348 -2.66 10.98 -7.23
N ASP A 349 -2.56 10.83 -5.90
CA ASP A 349 -1.40 10.23 -5.25
C ASP A 349 -1.33 8.74 -5.56
N GLU A 350 -2.50 8.07 -5.53
CA GLU A 350 -2.59 6.65 -5.85
C GLU A 350 -2.26 6.36 -7.32
N LEU A 351 -2.66 7.23 -8.25
CA LEU A 351 -2.28 7.11 -9.66
C LEU A 351 -0.74 7.06 -9.81
N ARG A 352 -0.04 8.04 -9.21
CA ARG A 352 1.44 8.05 -9.23
C ARG A 352 2.04 6.80 -8.58
N ARG A 353 1.40 6.28 -7.55
CA ARG A 353 1.87 5.10 -6.80
C ARG A 353 1.69 3.82 -7.61
N VAL A 354 0.58 3.65 -8.30
CA VAL A 354 0.36 2.52 -9.23
C VAL A 354 1.38 2.57 -10.38
N GLU A 355 1.63 3.74 -10.97
CA GLU A 355 2.67 3.93 -11.98
C GLU A 355 4.07 3.61 -11.44
N LEU A 356 4.38 4.04 -10.22
CA LEU A 356 5.64 3.69 -9.55
C LEU A 356 5.78 2.17 -9.35
N MET A 357 4.74 1.49 -8.87
CA MET A 357 4.77 0.04 -8.68
C MET A 357 4.94 -0.71 -10.00
N ARG A 358 4.30 -0.24 -11.07
CA ARG A 358 4.52 -0.79 -12.41
C ARG A 358 5.96 -0.58 -12.90
N SER A 359 6.58 0.57 -12.63
CA SER A 359 7.98 0.82 -12.98
C SER A 359 8.96 -0.07 -12.18
N VAL A 360 8.66 -0.33 -10.92
CA VAL A 360 9.41 -1.27 -10.08
C VAL A 360 9.31 -2.68 -10.65
N LEU A 361 8.10 -3.11 -11.05
CA LEU A 361 7.91 -4.41 -11.72
C LEU A 361 8.69 -4.49 -13.02
N ALA A 362 8.63 -3.44 -13.86
CA ALA A 362 9.38 -3.38 -15.11
C ALA A 362 10.88 -3.60 -14.88
N SER A 363 11.46 -2.95 -13.88
CA SER A 363 12.88 -3.12 -13.53
C SER A 363 13.23 -4.56 -13.12
N ILE A 364 12.32 -5.27 -12.45
CA ILE A 364 12.50 -6.70 -12.10
C ILE A 364 12.47 -7.57 -13.35
N VAL A 365 11.53 -7.30 -14.26
CA VAL A 365 11.34 -8.05 -15.51
C VAL A 365 12.49 -7.81 -16.48
N GLU A 366 12.98 -6.55 -16.57
CA GLU A 366 14.16 -6.20 -17.36
C GLU A 366 15.44 -6.88 -16.85
N ALA A 367 15.61 -7.01 -15.54
CA ALA A 367 16.70 -7.76 -14.95
C ALA A 367 16.67 -9.28 -15.30
N ASP A 368 15.51 -9.80 -15.68
CA ASP A 368 15.31 -11.15 -16.22
C ASP A 368 15.45 -11.20 -17.78
N GLY A 369 15.80 -10.08 -18.44
CA GLY A 369 15.97 -9.98 -19.90
C GLY A 369 14.66 -9.95 -20.67
N ARG A 370 13.55 -9.54 -20.05
CA ARG A 370 12.20 -9.45 -20.62
C ARG A 370 11.67 -8.02 -20.56
N THR A 371 10.54 -7.76 -21.19
CA THR A 371 9.83 -6.48 -21.09
C THR A 371 8.35 -6.72 -20.79
N LEU A 372 7.72 -5.79 -20.10
CA LEU A 372 6.28 -5.83 -19.82
C LEU A 372 5.44 -5.50 -21.06
N ASP A 373 5.96 -4.65 -21.94
CA ASP A 373 5.32 -4.21 -23.17
C ASP A 373 6.21 -4.62 -24.34
N PRO A 374 6.09 -5.85 -24.85
CA PRO A 374 6.82 -6.27 -26.03
C PRO A 374 6.40 -5.40 -27.23
N GLU A 375 7.38 -4.98 -28.03
CA GLU A 375 7.08 -4.36 -29.31
C GLU A 375 6.23 -5.34 -30.13
N PRO A 376 5.17 -4.87 -30.81
CA PRO A 376 4.42 -5.72 -31.72
C PRO A 376 5.41 -6.31 -32.73
N GLU A 377 5.40 -7.63 -32.92
CA GLU A 377 6.18 -8.26 -33.97
C GLU A 377 5.82 -7.56 -35.26
N PRO A 378 6.82 -7.12 -36.09
CA PRO A 378 6.51 -6.55 -37.36
C PRO A 378 5.67 -7.57 -38.12
N GLU A 379 4.46 -7.19 -38.51
CA GLU A 379 3.65 -8.02 -39.40
C GLU A 379 4.53 -8.34 -40.61
N LEU A 380 5.01 -9.57 -40.69
CA LEU A 380 5.62 -10.09 -41.90
C LEU A 380 4.50 -9.98 -42.94
N GLU A 381 4.53 -8.90 -43.74
CA GLU A 381 3.76 -8.82 -44.96
C GLU A 381 4.10 -10.12 -45.69
N SER A 382 3.18 -11.06 -45.68
CA SER A 382 3.25 -12.24 -46.48
C SER A 382 3.17 -11.74 -47.93
N GLU A 383 4.33 -11.54 -48.53
CA GLU A 383 4.43 -11.49 -49.98
C GLU A 383 3.84 -12.82 -50.49
N LEU A 384 2.55 -12.79 -50.75
CA LEU A 384 1.90 -13.77 -51.59
C LEU A 384 2.45 -13.54 -53.00
N GLU A 385 3.62 -14.13 -53.27
CA GLU A 385 4.02 -14.44 -54.62
C GLU A 385 2.92 -15.32 -55.21
N SER A 386 2.05 -14.69 -55.98
CA SER A 386 1.14 -15.39 -56.85
C SER A 386 1.94 -15.84 -58.08
N ASP A 387 2.66 -16.94 -57.97
CA ASP A 387 3.10 -17.72 -59.12
C ASP A 387 1.89 -18.44 -59.70
N SER A 388 1.25 -17.77 -60.65
CA SER A 388 0.38 -18.41 -61.61
C SER A 388 1.12 -18.47 -62.98
N GLU A 389 1.98 -19.45 -63.14
CA GLU A 389 2.42 -19.89 -64.45
C GLU A 389 1.27 -20.64 -65.11
N GLU A 390 0.66 -20.03 -66.14
CA GLU A 390 -0.14 -20.67 -67.11
C GLU A 390 0.70 -20.75 -68.41
N PRO A 391 0.91 -21.93 -69.10
CA PRO A 391 1.73 -22.04 -70.26
C PRO A 391 0.94 -21.59 -71.49
N ALA A 392 1.42 -20.56 -72.20
CA ALA A 392 0.92 -20.17 -73.54
C ALA A 392 1.65 -20.90 -74.66
N GLU A 393 0.88 -21.50 -75.51
CA GLU A 393 1.26 -22.09 -76.83
C GLU A 393 1.79 -21.03 -77.81
N PRO A 394 2.59 -21.45 -78.85
CA PRO A 394 3.32 -20.54 -79.72
C PRO A 394 2.51 -20.16 -80.99
N ALA A 395 2.49 -18.87 -81.33
CA ALA A 395 2.00 -18.38 -82.64
C ALA A 395 3.03 -17.47 -83.30
N GLU A 396 3.40 -17.96 -84.45
CA GLU A 396 3.85 -17.39 -85.72
C GLU A 396 4.46 -15.97 -85.85
N ARG A 397 5.52 -16.03 -86.54
CA ARG A 397 6.43 -15.17 -87.32
C ARG A 397 5.74 -14.07 -88.13
N ALA A 398 6.19 -12.80 -88.00
CA ALA A 398 6.20 -11.81 -89.08
C ALA A 398 7.36 -10.82 -88.91
N GLU A 399 8.04 -10.57 -90.00
CA GLU A 399 9.27 -9.80 -90.14
C GLU A 399 9.04 -8.27 -90.30
N PRO A 400 10.09 -7.48 -90.65
CA PRO A 400 10.48 -6.31 -89.82
C PRO A 400 10.24 -4.98 -90.56
N GLY A 401 10.22 -3.87 -89.84
CA GLY A 401 10.10 -2.53 -90.40
C GLY A 401 10.57 -1.41 -89.55
N GLU A 402 11.66 -0.87 -90.00
CA GLU A 402 12.12 0.53 -89.91
C GLU A 402 12.57 1.19 -88.55
N THR A 403 13.84 1.51 -88.59
CA THR A 403 14.66 2.44 -87.86
C THR A 403 14.09 3.85 -87.79
N VAL A 404 14.10 4.48 -86.62
CA VAL A 404 14.30 5.94 -86.49
C VAL A 404 15.21 6.23 -85.33
N GLU A 405 16.23 7.02 -85.61
CA GLU A 405 17.31 7.42 -84.75
C GLU A 405 16.91 8.45 -83.60
N PRO A 406 17.82 8.71 -82.69
CA PRO A 406 17.53 9.33 -81.38
C PRO A 406 17.71 10.83 -81.40
N MET A 407 16.97 11.52 -80.53
CA MET A 407 17.30 12.91 -80.17
C MET A 407 17.14 13.19 -78.68
N GLY A 408 18.21 13.72 -78.13
CA GLY A 408 18.12 14.72 -77.10
C GLY A 408 18.55 14.33 -75.69
N ALA A 409 19.82 14.48 -75.41
CA ALA A 409 20.40 14.53 -74.09
C ALA A 409 19.89 15.75 -73.30
N ALA A 410 19.51 15.58 -72.05
CA ALA A 410 19.40 16.64 -71.08
C ALA A 410 20.28 16.31 -69.85
N ALA A 411 21.04 17.34 -69.46
CA ALA A 411 22.14 17.34 -68.51
C ALA A 411 21.73 17.04 -67.05
N PRO A 412 22.70 16.70 -66.18
CA PRO A 412 22.46 16.31 -64.78
C PRO A 412 22.24 17.53 -63.90
N ALA A 413 21.33 17.41 -62.93
CA ALA A 413 21.09 18.39 -61.89
C ALA A 413 22.18 18.33 -60.83
N GLU A 414 22.55 19.50 -60.36
CA GLU A 414 23.64 19.85 -59.48
C GLU A 414 23.55 19.22 -58.09
N THR A 415 24.70 18.75 -57.63
CA THR A 415 25.02 18.40 -56.28
C THR A 415 24.86 19.58 -55.35
N VAL A 416 24.02 19.47 -54.31
CA VAL A 416 23.96 20.46 -53.22
C VAL A 416 25.10 20.16 -52.23
N GLU A 417 25.88 21.18 -52.03
CA GLU A 417 27.07 21.33 -51.25
C GLU A 417 26.81 21.05 -49.75
N SER A 418 27.73 20.33 -49.11
CA SER A 418 27.80 20.01 -47.70
C SER A 418 27.88 21.30 -46.83
N ALA A 419 27.03 21.42 -45.81
CA ALA A 419 27.10 22.43 -44.79
C ALA A 419 28.31 22.22 -43.87
N GLU A 420 29.07 23.28 -43.66
CA GLU A 420 30.22 23.38 -42.75
C GLU A 420 29.87 23.11 -41.29
N PRO A 421 30.81 22.63 -40.45
CA PRO A 421 30.61 22.41 -39.02
C PRO A 421 30.60 23.72 -38.24
N VAL A 422 29.61 23.88 -37.37
CA VAL A 422 29.48 25.01 -36.43
C VAL A 422 30.56 24.92 -35.35
N GLU A 423 31.34 25.96 -35.16
CA GLU A 423 32.36 26.12 -34.12
C GLU A 423 31.73 26.10 -32.70
N PRO A 424 32.45 25.59 -31.68
CA PRO A 424 31.97 25.59 -30.30
C PRO A 424 32.00 27.00 -29.69
N VAL A 425 30.86 27.35 -29.05
CA VAL A 425 30.67 28.59 -28.30
C VAL A 425 31.65 28.66 -27.13
N ALA A 426 32.33 29.77 -27.02
CA ALA A 426 33.34 30.08 -26.02
C ALA A 426 32.82 29.97 -24.58
N THR A 427 33.59 29.29 -23.75
CA THR A 427 33.48 29.23 -22.29
C THR A 427 33.49 30.64 -21.68
N VAL A 428 32.41 30.97 -20.95
CA VAL A 428 32.33 32.19 -20.12
C VAL A 428 33.21 31.97 -18.87
N LYS A 429 34.20 32.84 -18.68
CA LYS A 429 35.03 32.92 -17.47
C LYS A 429 34.18 33.28 -16.25
N PRO A 430 34.47 32.73 -15.07
CA PRO A 430 33.83 33.16 -13.82
C PRO A 430 34.28 34.58 -13.46
N THR A 431 33.30 35.41 -13.13
CA THR A 431 33.47 36.75 -12.58
C THR A 431 33.96 36.67 -11.13
N GLU A 432 34.97 37.45 -10.79
CA GLU A 432 35.52 37.61 -9.44
C GLU A 432 34.46 38.14 -8.45
N PRO A 433 34.56 37.78 -7.14
CA PRO A 433 33.62 38.26 -6.13
C PRO A 433 33.85 39.75 -5.82
N ALA A 434 32.75 40.52 -5.80
CA ALA A 434 32.74 41.89 -5.39
C ALA A 434 33.09 42.08 -3.91
N GLU A 435 33.79 43.15 -3.63
CA GLU A 435 34.37 43.59 -2.36
C GLU A 435 33.35 43.70 -1.20
N ALA A 436 33.88 43.50 -0.01
CA ALA A 436 33.27 43.57 1.30
C ALA A 436 32.50 44.89 1.53
N VAL A 437 31.24 44.75 1.99
CA VAL A 437 30.49 45.86 2.59
C VAL A 437 30.73 45.84 4.09
N GLU A 438 31.00 47.02 4.60
CA GLU A 438 31.42 47.39 5.95
C GLU A 438 30.60 46.76 7.09
N THR A 439 31.33 46.39 8.11
CA THR A 439 30.86 46.00 9.44
C THR A 439 30.10 47.16 10.11
N VAL A 440 28.81 46.94 10.39
CA VAL A 440 28.03 47.76 11.33
C VAL A 440 28.29 47.24 12.73
N GLY A 441 28.71 48.12 13.64
CA GLY A 441 29.06 47.82 15.01
C GLY A 441 27.92 47.31 15.90
N PRO A 442 28.26 46.83 17.10
CA PRO A 442 27.30 46.18 17.99
C PRO A 442 26.31 47.18 18.62
N VAL A 443 25.02 46.86 18.53
CA VAL A 443 23.96 47.56 19.24
C VAL A 443 23.90 47.05 20.69
N GLU A 444 23.99 47.96 21.66
CA GLU A 444 23.86 47.69 23.07
C GLU A 444 22.44 47.16 23.46
N PRO A 445 22.32 46.36 24.52
CA PRO A 445 21.04 45.85 24.97
C PRO A 445 20.23 46.92 25.70
N VAL A 446 18.98 47.12 25.29
CA VAL A 446 18.00 47.96 25.97
C VAL A 446 17.45 47.20 27.18
N GLU A 447 17.53 47.85 28.35
CA GLU A 447 17.02 47.42 29.66
C GLU A 447 15.53 47.06 29.61
N ALA A 448 15.19 45.95 30.28
CA ALA A 448 13.83 45.51 30.57
C ALA A 448 13.16 46.45 31.59
N ALA A 449 12.09 47.15 31.19
CA ALA A 449 11.19 47.86 32.09
C ALA A 449 10.20 46.85 32.73
N ALA A 450 10.21 46.81 34.04
CA ALA A 450 9.26 46.09 34.89
C ALA A 450 7.86 46.69 34.76
N ALA A 451 6.84 45.83 34.58
CA ALA A 451 5.44 46.20 34.80
C ALA A 451 4.80 45.15 35.71
N SER A 452 4.69 45.52 36.94
CA SER A 452 3.58 45.63 37.89
C SER A 452 2.50 44.55 37.85
N ALA A 453 2.39 43.86 39.00
CA ALA A 453 1.35 42.91 39.41
C ALA A 453 -0.06 43.56 39.49
N PRO A 454 -1.13 42.78 39.33
CA PRO A 454 -2.49 43.22 39.63
C PRO A 454 -2.84 43.02 41.10
N PRO A 455 -3.81 43.80 41.65
CA PRO A 455 -4.10 43.87 43.08
C PRO A 455 -5.03 42.74 43.55
N GLU A 456 -4.78 42.29 44.78
CA GLU A 456 -5.71 41.56 45.65
C GLU A 456 -6.86 42.46 46.10
N GLN A 457 -8.02 41.85 46.29
CA GLN A 457 -9.08 42.07 47.30
C GLN A 457 -10.41 41.53 46.73
N GLY A 458 -11.27 40.82 47.41
CA GLY A 458 -11.50 40.73 48.84
C GLY A 458 -12.48 39.61 49.15
N SER A 459 -12.42 39.21 50.33
CA SER A 459 -13.23 38.27 51.10
C SER A 459 -14.72 38.63 51.19
N ALA A 460 -15.60 37.64 51.22
CA ALA A 460 -16.76 37.58 52.13
C ALA A 460 -17.43 36.19 52.06
N GLU A 461 -17.32 35.46 53.17
CA GLU A 461 -18.36 34.88 54.01
C GLU A 461 -19.18 33.69 53.50
N ASP A 462 -18.90 32.55 54.15
CA ASP A 462 -19.78 31.46 54.55
C ASP A 462 -20.98 32.00 55.38
N PRO A 463 -22.15 31.38 55.57
CA PRO A 463 -22.31 30.03 56.09
C PRO A 463 -23.59 29.25 55.68
N ARG A 464 -23.63 27.94 55.79
CA ARG A 464 -24.55 27.14 56.64
C ARG A 464 -24.40 25.64 56.46
N GLN A 465 -23.94 25.07 57.54
CA GLN A 465 -24.14 23.68 57.95
C GLN A 465 -25.60 23.26 57.89
N THR A 466 -25.87 22.02 57.55
CA THR A 466 -26.81 21.17 58.28
C THR A 466 -26.36 19.70 58.19
N GLU A 467 -26.22 19.17 59.39
CA GLU A 467 -25.95 17.79 59.82
C GLU A 467 -27.04 16.79 59.35
N MET A 468 -26.72 15.56 59.27
CA MET A 468 -27.10 14.40 60.16
C MET A 468 -26.93 13.11 59.37
N SER A 469 -26.32 12.21 59.81
CA SER A 469 -26.26 11.18 60.84
C SER A 469 -25.97 9.82 60.25
N ALA A 470 -24.92 9.30 60.71
CA ALA A 470 -24.58 7.95 61.11
C ALA A 470 -25.62 6.81 60.93
N ASN A 471 -25.19 5.71 60.40
CA ASN A 471 -25.36 4.45 61.12
C ASN A 471 -24.25 3.42 60.80
N THR A 472 -23.64 3.01 61.90
CA THR A 472 -22.62 2.01 62.10
C THR A 472 -23.24 0.62 62.07
N GLN A 473 -22.59 -0.35 61.47
CA GLN A 473 -22.44 -1.67 62.11
C GLN A 473 -21.30 -2.48 61.49
N ALA A 474 -20.43 -2.88 62.41
CA ALA A 474 -19.29 -3.77 62.25
C ALA A 474 -19.73 -5.24 62.25
N ALA A 475 -18.90 -6.09 61.66
CA ALA A 475 -18.51 -7.41 62.18
C ALA A 475 -17.55 -8.09 61.17
N GLU A 476 -16.37 -8.25 61.64
CA GLU A 476 -15.61 -9.46 61.95
C GLU A 476 -14.77 -10.05 60.85
N SER A 477 -13.48 -9.89 60.99
CA SER A 477 -12.43 -10.85 60.59
C SER A 477 -12.32 -11.91 61.73
N PRO A 478 -11.60 -13.03 61.66
CA PRO A 478 -10.40 -13.36 60.85
C PRO A 478 -10.34 -14.82 60.39
N VAL A 479 -9.38 -15.22 59.54
CA VAL A 479 -8.53 -16.43 59.73
C VAL A 479 -7.34 -16.34 58.73
N GLY A 480 -6.16 -16.43 59.34
CA GLY A 480 -4.89 -16.52 58.65
C GLY A 480 -4.56 -17.92 58.20
N LEU A 481 -3.67 -18.00 57.20
CA LEU A 481 -2.82 -19.17 56.97
C LEU A 481 -1.57 -18.75 56.19
N GLN A 482 -0.47 -18.77 56.91
CA GLN A 482 0.88 -19.31 56.64
C GLN A 482 1.40 -19.30 55.22
N GLU A 483 2.53 -18.59 55.03
CA GLU A 483 3.56 -18.85 54.03
C GLU A 483 4.30 -20.18 54.32
N PRO A 484 4.86 -20.81 53.29
CA PRO A 484 6.12 -21.51 53.46
C PRO A 484 7.20 -21.09 52.40
N GLY A 485 8.36 -20.78 52.94
CA GLY A 485 9.67 -21.30 52.60
C GLY A 485 10.23 -20.99 51.20
N ALA A 486 11.19 -20.07 51.16
CA ALA A 486 12.16 -19.92 50.11
C ALA A 486 13.16 -21.06 50.11
N GLU A 487 13.28 -21.80 49.01
CA GLU A 487 14.46 -22.62 48.72
C GLU A 487 15.18 -22.08 47.46
N SER A 488 16.44 -21.75 47.65
CA SER A 488 17.40 -21.34 46.67
C SER A 488 17.87 -22.54 45.85
N ILE A 489 17.76 -22.47 44.53
CA ILE A 489 18.45 -23.42 43.61
C ILE A 489 19.44 -22.62 42.76
N GLY A 490 20.70 -23.04 42.89
CA GLY A 490 21.86 -22.47 42.20
C GLY A 490 21.95 -22.77 40.70
N PRO A 491 22.89 -22.18 39.97
CA PRO A 491 22.96 -22.25 38.52
C PRO A 491 23.48 -23.61 38.02
N MET A 492 22.72 -24.24 37.14
CA MET A 492 23.16 -25.42 36.39
C MET A 492 23.83 -24.97 35.08
N THR A 493 25.10 -25.22 34.98
CA THR A 493 25.87 -25.16 33.73
C THR A 493 25.57 -26.40 32.88
N VAL A 494 25.10 -26.20 31.64
CA VAL A 494 24.98 -27.25 30.63
C VAL A 494 26.10 -27.11 29.63
N SER A 495 26.99 -28.10 29.62
CA SER A 495 28.03 -28.27 28.61
C SER A 495 27.41 -28.83 27.31
N VAL A 496 27.78 -28.22 26.19
CA VAL A 496 27.41 -28.66 24.83
C VAL A 496 28.48 -29.61 24.33
N ASP A 497 28.12 -30.87 24.14
CA ASP A 497 28.91 -31.85 23.42
C ASP A 497 28.43 -31.96 21.98
N ALA A 498 29.36 -31.81 21.05
CA ALA A 498 29.13 -31.93 19.62
C ALA A 498 29.10 -33.39 19.17
N ALA A 499 28.01 -33.82 18.56
CA ALA A 499 27.97 -35.08 17.81
C ALA A 499 27.33 -34.85 16.44
N GLN A 500 28.08 -35.20 15.39
CA GLN A 500 27.60 -35.29 14.00
C GLN A 500 26.64 -36.49 13.86
N PRO A 501 25.60 -36.42 13.02
CA PRO A 501 24.86 -37.58 12.58
C PRO A 501 25.26 -38.04 11.18
N GLN A 502 25.52 -39.36 11.09
CA GLN A 502 25.55 -40.15 9.87
C GLN A 502 24.18 -40.28 9.24
N ALA A 503 24.21 -40.33 7.90
CA ALA A 503 23.04 -40.70 7.08
C ALA A 503 22.65 -42.15 7.26
N ASP A 504 21.34 -42.45 7.30
CA ASP A 504 20.70 -43.57 6.63
C ASP A 504 19.18 -43.65 6.96
N GLY A 505 18.37 -43.87 5.93
CA GLY A 505 17.16 -44.73 6.03
C GLY A 505 15.79 -44.04 6.12
N ASP A 506 15.11 -44.02 5.00
CA ASP A 506 13.65 -44.19 4.77
C ASP A 506 12.68 -44.18 5.96
N ALA A 507 11.79 -43.18 6.01
CA ALA A 507 10.46 -43.33 6.55
C ALA A 507 9.50 -42.29 5.99
N GLN A 508 8.59 -42.73 5.14
CA GLN A 508 7.33 -42.06 4.82
C GLN A 508 6.56 -41.76 6.12
N THR A 509 6.33 -40.51 6.42
CA THR A 509 5.28 -40.09 7.35
C THR A 509 4.45 -39.01 6.73
N ASN A 510 3.27 -39.42 6.36
CA ASN A 510 2.11 -38.64 6.03
C ASN A 510 1.77 -37.74 7.23
N THR A 511 1.97 -36.44 7.11
CA THR A 511 1.44 -35.46 8.07
C THR A 511 0.55 -34.48 7.31
N ASP A 512 -0.76 -34.73 7.43
CA ASP A 512 -1.81 -33.78 7.15
C ASP A 512 -1.59 -32.52 8.03
N VAL A 513 -0.92 -31.50 7.49
CA VAL A 513 -0.92 -30.18 8.06
C VAL A 513 -2.16 -29.47 7.49
N GLN A 514 -3.22 -29.43 8.30
CA GLN A 514 -4.35 -28.55 8.06
C GLN A 514 -3.85 -27.11 7.98
N ASN A 515 -3.83 -26.55 6.76
CA ASN A 515 -3.58 -25.14 6.49
C ASN A 515 -4.72 -24.32 7.09
N ALA A 516 -4.46 -23.69 8.22
CA ALA A 516 -5.29 -22.60 8.73
C ALA A 516 -5.03 -21.37 7.86
N ALA A 517 -5.90 -21.11 6.90
CA ALA A 517 -5.87 -19.93 6.05
C ALA A 517 -6.03 -18.66 6.90
N GLY A 518 -5.00 -17.84 6.96
CA GLY A 518 -5.03 -16.53 7.62
C GLY A 518 -5.53 -15.43 6.68
N PRO A 519 -5.68 -14.20 7.15
CA PRO A 519 -6.40 -13.09 6.49
C PRO A 519 -5.71 -12.40 5.31
N GLN A 520 -4.50 -12.79 4.91
CA GLN A 520 -4.10 -12.66 3.51
C GLN A 520 -5.03 -13.47 2.58
N ALA A 521 -6.06 -14.09 3.15
CA ALA A 521 -7.02 -14.93 2.45
C ALA A 521 -7.77 -14.24 1.31
N ASP A 522 -7.93 -12.93 1.34
CA ASP A 522 -8.53 -12.24 0.19
C ASP A 522 -7.53 -12.12 -0.98
N VAL A 523 -6.23 -12.09 -0.68
CA VAL A 523 -5.14 -12.15 -1.67
C VAL A 523 -4.66 -13.59 -1.89
N ASN A 524 -4.67 -14.47 -0.87
CA ASN A 524 -4.26 -15.87 -0.94
C ASN A 524 -5.38 -16.85 -1.32
N ALA A 525 -6.66 -16.47 -1.26
CA ALA A 525 -7.76 -17.22 -1.87
C ALA A 525 -7.52 -17.48 -3.37
N TRP A 526 -6.71 -16.65 -3.99
CA TRP A 526 -6.21 -16.79 -5.34
C TRP A 526 -5.23 -17.96 -5.50
N ALA A 527 -4.20 -18.05 -4.66
CA ALA A 527 -3.16 -19.08 -4.76
C ALA A 527 -3.69 -20.50 -4.47
N GLU A 528 -4.62 -20.64 -3.53
CA GLU A 528 -5.25 -21.95 -3.24
C GLU A 528 -6.26 -22.39 -4.31
N MET A 529 -6.90 -21.45 -5.01
CA MET A 529 -7.80 -21.77 -6.10
C MET A 529 -7.06 -22.26 -7.34
N ASP A 530 -5.88 -21.68 -7.66
CA ASP A 530 -5.05 -22.12 -8.78
C ASP A 530 -4.44 -23.50 -8.53
N ALA A 531 -3.96 -23.81 -7.34
CA ALA A 531 -3.40 -25.11 -7.01
C ALA A 531 -4.44 -26.27 -7.08
N LYS A 532 -5.72 -26.00 -6.81
CA LYS A 532 -6.80 -26.99 -6.97
C LYS A 532 -7.27 -27.11 -8.43
N SER A 533 -7.22 -26.02 -9.21
CA SER A 533 -7.55 -26.05 -10.64
C SER A 533 -6.55 -26.90 -11.43
N ASP A 534 -5.26 -26.79 -11.11
CA ASP A 534 -4.22 -27.59 -11.76
C ASP A 534 -4.28 -29.08 -11.37
N ALA A 535 -4.72 -29.39 -10.16
CA ALA A 535 -4.94 -30.77 -9.70
C ALA A 535 -6.18 -31.41 -10.35
N GLU A 536 -7.25 -30.66 -10.59
CA GLU A 536 -8.45 -31.15 -11.28
C GLU A 536 -8.22 -31.30 -12.79
N GLN A 537 -7.41 -30.45 -13.43
CA GLN A 537 -7.03 -30.60 -14.83
C GLN A 537 -6.07 -31.78 -15.08
N GLN A 538 -5.25 -32.18 -14.08
CA GLN A 538 -4.41 -33.35 -14.16
C GLN A 538 -5.18 -34.67 -14.00
N ILE A 539 -6.29 -34.67 -13.29
CA ILE A 539 -7.15 -35.84 -13.11
C ILE A 539 -7.99 -36.14 -14.37
N ASP A 540 -8.48 -35.10 -15.06
CA ASP A 540 -9.24 -35.27 -16.32
C ASP A 540 -8.36 -35.65 -17.51
N GLY A 541 -7.05 -35.44 -17.46
CA GLY A 541 -6.10 -35.80 -18.51
C GLY A 541 -5.69 -37.28 -18.54
N ASP A 542 -5.88 -38.00 -17.44
CA ASP A 542 -5.41 -39.41 -17.32
C ASP A 542 -6.51 -40.47 -17.56
N GLU A 543 -7.79 -40.07 -17.64
CA GLU A 543 -8.89 -41.05 -17.89
C GLU A 543 -9.11 -41.44 -19.38
N HIS A 544 -8.33 -40.91 -20.34
CA HIS A 544 -8.44 -41.24 -21.78
C HIS A 544 -7.27 -42.02 -22.35
N ARG A 545 -6.52 -42.78 -21.57
CA ARG A 545 -5.60 -43.79 -22.09
C ARG A 545 -6.14 -45.21 -21.84
N THR A 546 -6.94 -45.69 -22.77
CA THR A 546 -7.25 -47.13 -22.94
C THR A 546 -6.04 -47.85 -23.50
N PRO A 547 -5.65 -49.03 -22.97
CA PRO A 547 -4.63 -49.87 -23.58
C PRO A 547 -5.26 -50.69 -24.72
N GLY A 548 -4.85 -50.40 -25.92
CA GLY A 548 -5.13 -51.24 -27.08
C GLY A 548 -4.03 -52.27 -27.30
N ALA A 549 -4.43 -53.54 -27.29
CA ALA A 549 -3.88 -54.80 -27.77
C ALA A 549 -2.38 -54.89 -28.15
#